data_cb94e702b1125e0c15a7b92e103a3e88
#
_entry.id   cb94e702b1125e0c15a7b92e103a3e88
#
_cell.length_a   1.000
_cell.length_b   1.000
_cell.length_c   1.000
_cell.angle_alpha   90.00
_cell.angle_beta   90.00
_cell.angle_gamma   90.00
#
_symmetry.space_group_name_H-M   'P 1'
#
loop_
_entity.id
_entity.type
_entity.pdbx_description
1 polymer ?
#
loop_
_entity_poly.entity_id
_entity_poly.type
_entity_poly.pdbx_seq_one_letter_code
_entity_poly.pdbx_strand_id
1 'polypeptide(L)'
;MARAAIILAAGMGTRMKSALPKVMHQIAGRPILGHVIAAARGAGIERIVVVTSADGEAVRKYAASLDAESVIQKEQLGTGHAAHCAAAALADFSGVVITAYGDMPLVTPATFEASFAAREKAGMAIVAFRSQSTAYGRVIGDGVLDRIVEYKDASEAERKIDLCNAGIMAADAKRFFRWTAQLKNENAQREYYLTDVPLLAKADGVACAIVEASETEMMGVNSRAELAAAEGAMQQRLRTAALNAGVGMIAPETVFLSHDTVLEADVSLGPYVVFGSGVRVAGGAEIKAFSHLEGASVARGAIIGPYARLRPGAKIGENAHIGNFVEVKNTNVEAGAKANHLTYLGDARVGAGANIGAGTITCNYDGFDKHHTDIGAGAFIGSNSALVAPVKVGDGAYVGAGSVITQEVSADSLAVVRAQQTENPGWAEKFRTRKKAEKAAKGK
;
A
#
# COMPACT_ATOMS: atom_id res chain seq x y z
N MET A 1 -3.75 31.93 -1.46
CA MET A 1 -3.25 32.05 -0.07
C MET A 1 -2.43 30.81 0.25
N ALA A 2 -1.39 30.93 1.10
CA ALA A 2 -0.65 29.77 1.59
C ALA A 2 -1.56 28.86 2.43
N ARG A 3 -1.33 27.54 2.36
CA ARG A 3 -2.15 26.52 3.02
C ARG A 3 -1.31 25.63 3.93
N ALA A 4 -1.78 25.38 5.14
CA ALA A 4 -1.16 24.43 6.05
C ALA A 4 -2.19 23.43 6.59
N ALA A 5 -1.75 22.21 6.87
CA ALA A 5 -2.57 21.19 7.54
C ALA A 5 -2.06 20.89 8.94
N ILE A 6 -2.99 20.70 9.87
CA ILE A 6 -2.76 20.20 11.22
C ILE A 6 -3.41 18.82 11.29
N ILE A 7 -2.60 17.75 11.29
CA ILE A 7 -3.08 16.37 11.30
C ILE A 7 -2.99 15.83 12.73
N LEU A 8 -4.15 15.50 13.32
CA LEU A 8 -4.25 15.01 14.69
C LEU A 8 -4.00 13.49 14.73
N ALA A 9 -2.85 13.08 15.25
CA ALA A 9 -2.39 11.69 15.31
C ALA A 9 -1.93 11.25 16.72
N ALA A 10 -2.35 11.97 17.79
CA ALA A 10 -1.94 11.71 19.17
C ALA A 10 -2.79 10.62 19.89
N GLY A 11 -3.84 10.10 19.28
CA GLY A 11 -4.74 9.13 19.91
C GLY A 11 -4.07 7.77 20.16
N MET A 12 -4.29 7.17 21.34
CA MET A 12 -3.66 5.91 21.78
C MET A 12 -4.10 4.67 21.00
N GLY A 13 -5.27 4.68 20.37
CA GLY A 13 -5.76 3.57 19.53
C GLY A 13 -5.94 2.23 20.25
N THR A 14 -6.31 2.21 21.51
CA THR A 14 -6.41 1.00 22.36
C THR A 14 -7.32 -0.08 21.78
N ARG A 15 -8.37 0.31 21.01
CA ARG A 15 -9.30 -0.60 20.33
C ARG A 15 -8.63 -1.43 19.20
N MET A 16 -7.45 -1.01 18.71
CA MET A 16 -6.69 -1.77 17.72
C MET A 16 -6.03 -3.03 18.29
N LYS A 17 -5.87 -3.12 19.62
CA LYS A 17 -5.21 -4.24 20.31
C LYS A 17 -3.84 -4.55 19.69
N SER A 18 -3.02 -3.54 19.49
CA SER A 18 -1.74 -3.62 18.77
C SER A 18 -0.68 -2.74 19.43
N ALA A 19 0.56 -3.19 19.42
CA ALA A 19 1.71 -2.37 19.79
C ALA A 19 2.05 -1.30 18.72
N LEU A 20 1.60 -1.51 17.47
CA LEU A 20 1.77 -0.53 16.41
C LEU A 20 0.77 0.61 16.61
N PRO A 21 1.22 1.89 16.56
CA PRO A 21 0.31 3.03 16.63
C PRO A 21 -0.79 2.95 15.58
N LYS A 22 -2.02 3.31 15.93
CA LYS A 22 -3.21 3.20 15.08
C LYS A 22 -2.98 3.71 13.65
N VAL A 23 -2.42 4.90 13.54
CA VAL A 23 -2.20 5.58 12.25
C VAL A 23 -1.07 4.98 11.40
N MET A 24 -0.31 4.03 11.96
CA MET A 24 0.75 3.31 11.27
C MET A 24 0.31 1.97 10.66
N HIS A 25 -0.92 1.51 10.93
CA HIS A 25 -1.47 0.36 10.21
C HIS A 25 -1.64 0.68 8.74
N GLN A 26 -1.40 -0.31 7.90
CA GLN A 26 -1.39 -0.11 6.45
C GLN A 26 -2.78 -0.35 5.83
N ILE A 27 -3.07 0.41 4.78
CA ILE A 27 -4.16 0.23 3.82
C ILE A 27 -3.54 0.34 2.44
N ALA A 28 -3.78 -0.62 1.58
CA ALA A 28 -3.17 -0.70 0.24
C ALA A 28 -1.64 -0.47 0.27
N GLY A 29 -0.94 -1.07 1.25
CA GLY A 29 0.51 -0.99 1.38
C GLY A 29 1.09 0.34 1.91
N ARG A 30 0.25 1.31 2.33
CA ARG A 30 0.67 2.60 2.90
C ARG A 30 0.08 2.78 4.31
N PRO A 31 0.85 3.28 5.31
CA PRO A 31 0.29 3.67 6.60
C PRO A 31 -0.89 4.63 6.46
N ILE A 32 -1.90 4.49 7.34
CA ILE A 32 -3.11 5.34 7.35
C ILE A 32 -2.73 6.83 7.32
N LEU A 33 -1.81 7.27 8.17
CA LEU A 33 -1.32 8.65 8.19
C LEU A 33 -0.78 9.10 6.84
N GLY A 34 -0.11 8.22 6.12
CA GLY A 34 0.46 8.53 4.80
C GLY A 34 -0.60 8.81 3.74
N HIS A 35 -1.79 8.22 3.84
CA HIS A 35 -2.92 8.55 2.96
C HIS A 35 -3.45 9.96 3.24
N VAL A 36 -3.58 10.34 4.51
CA VAL A 36 -4.04 11.70 4.91
C VAL A 36 -3.02 12.76 4.45
N ILE A 37 -1.73 12.52 4.67
CA ILE A 37 -0.67 13.42 4.20
C ILE A 37 -0.68 13.53 2.68
N ALA A 38 -0.83 12.41 1.96
CA ALA A 38 -0.89 12.42 0.49
C ALA A 38 -2.12 13.19 -0.04
N ALA A 39 -3.28 13.03 0.59
CA ALA A 39 -4.47 13.80 0.25
C ALA A 39 -4.27 15.31 0.49
N ALA A 40 -3.65 15.67 1.61
CA ALA A 40 -3.31 17.07 1.90
C ALA A 40 -2.33 17.64 0.85
N ARG A 41 -1.28 16.91 0.50
CA ARG A 41 -0.34 17.31 -0.57
C ARG A 41 -1.03 17.46 -1.92
N GLY A 42 -1.94 16.52 -2.26
CA GLY A 42 -2.74 16.56 -3.49
C GLY A 42 -3.65 17.79 -3.58
N ALA A 43 -4.06 18.38 -2.45
CA ALA A 43 -4.81 19.64 -2.37
C ALA A 43 -3.90 20.89 -2.37
N GLY A 44 -2.61 20.77 -2.68
CA GLY A 44 -1.66 21.88 -2.71
C GLY A 44 -1.29 22.44 -1.33
N ILE A 45 -1.39 21.62 -0.28
CA ILE A 45 -0.97 22.01 1.06
C ILE A 45 0.54 21.74 1.21
N GLU A 46 1.32 22.79 1.30
CA GLU A 46 2.79 22.70 1.37
C GLU A 46 3.32 22.46 2.78
N ARG A 47 2.70 23.03 3.80
CA ARG A 47 3.13 22.91 5.19
C ARG A 47 2.19 22.00 5.97
N ILE A 48 2.72 20.88 6.49
CA ILE A 48 1.97 19.88 7.24
C ILE A 48 2.59 19.69 8.61
N VAL A 49 1.77 19.82 9.66
CA VAL A 49 2.16 19.60 11.04
C VAL A 49 1.35 18.43 11.59
N VAL A 50 2.04 17.37 11.99
CA VAL A 50 1.42 16.16 12.58
C VAL A 50 1.54 16.26 14.11
N VAL A 51 0.40 16.26 14.79
CA VAL A 51 0.34 16.26 16.24
C VAL A 51 0.38 14.83 16.75
N THR A 52 1.41 14.48 17.53
CA THR A 52 1.64 13.10 18.00
C THR A 52 1.62 13.03 19.52
N SER A 53 1.44 11.84 20.09
CA SER A 53 1.68 11.58 21.51
C SER A 53 3.18 11.61 21.84
N ALA A 54 3.51 11.67 23.13
CA ALA A 54 4.91 11.69 23.61
C ALA A 54 5.68 10.43 23.18
N ASP A 55 5.04 9.27 23.23
CA ASP A 55 5.55 7.93 22.82
C ASP A 55 5.44 7.65 21.33
N GLY A 56 4.92 8.60 20.52
CA GLY A 56 4.69 8.46 19.09
C GLY A 56 5.95 8.58 18.21
N GLU A 57 7.12 8.08 18.61
CA GLU A 57 8.38 8.23 17.86
C GLU A 57 8.29 7.64 16.44
N ALA A 58 7.69 6.47 16.28
CA ALA A 58 7.52 5.85 14.96
C ALA A 58 6.66 6.72 14.02
N VAL A 59 5.62 7.38 14.56
CA VAL A 59 4.75 8.30 13.81
C VAL A 59 5.55 9.53 13.38
N ARG A 60 6.38 10.10 14.26
CA ARG A 60 7.23 11.26 13.95
C ARG A 60 8.28 10.94 12.89
N LYS A 61 8.96 9.78 12.99
CA LYS A 61 9.93 9.33 11.97
C LYS A 61 9.25 9.15 10.60
N TYR A 62 8.07 8.57 10.59
CA TYR A 62 7.31 8.39 9.35
C TYR A 62 6.85 9.74 8.77
N ALA A 63 6.31 10.64 9.59
CA ALA A 63 5.92 11.99 9.14
C ALA A 63 7.11 12.74 8.54
N ALA A 64 8.28 12.71 9.20
CA ALA A 64 9.51 13.33 8.70
C ALA A 64 9.97 12.73 7.35
N SER A 65 9.79 11.42 7.11
CA SER A 65 10.09 10.80 5.81
C SER A 65 9.17 11.25 4.67
N LEU A 66 8.08 11.95 5.00
CA LEU A 66 7.12 12.56 4.06
C LEU A 66 7.17 14.10 4.11
N ASP A 67 8.28 14.68 4.55
CA ASP A 67 8.49 16.13 4.68
C ASP A 67 7.38 16.83 5.49
N ALA A 68 6.85 16.17 6.53
CA ALA A 68 5.89 16.74 7.45
C ALA A 68 6.55 17.02 8.82
N GLU A 69 6.30 18.21 9.36
CA GLU A 69 6.74 18.60 10.70
C GLU A 69 5.94 17.81 11.76
N SER A 70 6.50 17.67 12.97
CA SER A 70 5.77 17.02 14.07
C SER A 70 5.86 17.82 15.35
N VAL A 71 4.74 17.88 16.08
CA VAL A 71 4.66 18.44 17.43
C VAL A 71 4.11 17.41 18.41
N ILE A 72 4.47 17.52 19.68
CA ILE A 72 4.06 16.59 20.72
C ILE A 72 2.94 17.18 21.56
N GLN A 73 1.81 16.49 21.60
CA GLN A 73 0.80 16.68 22.62
C GLN A 73 1.23 15.88 23.88
N LYS A 74 1.78 16.55 24.87
CA LYS A 74 2.30 15.89 26.10
C LYS A 74 1.18 15.28 26.93
N GLU A 75 0.08 16.00 27.11
CA GLU A 75 -1.09 15.57 27.85
C GLU A 75 -2.28 15.51 26.89
N GLN A 76 -3.02 14.41 26.91
CA GLN A 76 -4.15 14.18 26.01
C GLN A 76 -5.42 14.86 26.55
N LEU A 77 -5.47 16.18 26.44
CA LEU A 77 -6.54 17.02 26.98
C LEU A 77 -7.64 17.33 25.95
N GLY A 78 -7.76 16.52 24.90
CA GLY A 78 -8.79 16.65 23.88
C GLY A 78 -8.26 17.15 22.53
N THR A 79 -9.15 17.19 21.53
CA THR A 79 -8.83 17.48 20.12
C THR A 79 -8.49 18.96 19.88
N GLY A 80 -9.13 19.86 20.60
CA GLY A 80 -8.81 21.30 20.55
C GLY A 80 -7.43 21.61 21.12
N HIS A 81 -7.07 20.97 22.23
CA HIS A 81 -5.72 21.07 22.78
C HIS A 81 -4.68 20.51 21.80
N ALA A 82 -4.96 19.35 21.17
CA ALA A 82 -4.08 18.78 20.16
C ALA A 82 -3.85 19.77 19.01
N ALA A 83 -4.91 20.37 18.47
CA ALA A 83 -4.80 21.36 17.39
C ALA A 83 -4.00 22.61 17.82
N HIS A 84 -4.18 23.06 19.07
CA HIS A 84 -3.44 24.20 19.61
C HIS A 84 -1.94 23.92 19.77
N CYS A 85 -1.52 22.67 20.02
CA CYS A 85 -0.09 22.31 20.08
C CYS A 85 0.68 22.64 18.79
N ALA A 86 0.01 22.79 17.65
CA ALA A 86 0.64 23.20 16.39
C ALA A 86 0.91 24.71 16.31
N ALA A 87 0.43 25.54 17.27
CA ALA A 87 0.53 26.99 17.21
C ALA A 87 1.99 27.48 17.14
N ALA A 88 2.89 26.88 17.91
CA ALA A 88 4.31 27.26 17.90
C ALA A 88 4.99 26.93 16.57
N ALA A 89 4.69 25.77 15.98
CA ALA A 89 5.23 25.36 14.68
C ALA A 89 4.70 26.21 13.52
N LEU A 90 3.55 26.85 13.67
CA LEU A 90 2.93 27.71 12.66
C LEU A 90 2.89 29.19 13.05
N ALA A 91 3.73 29.61 14.01
CA ALA A 91 3.76 31.00 14.51
C ALA A 91 4.11 32.02 13.42
N ASP A 92 4.96 31.64 12.48
CA ASP A 92 5.38 32.45 11.32
C ASP A 92 4.45 32.30 10.10
N PHE A 93 3.47 31.40 10.18
CA PHE A 93 2.59 31.10 9.05
C PHE A 93 1.47 32.14 8.91
N SER A 94 1.33 32.67 7.70
CA SER A 94 0.23 33.57 7.31
C SER A 94 -0.55 32.96 6.16
N GLY A 95 -1.77 32.48 6.45
CA GLY A 95 -2.60 31.82 5.45
C GLY A 95 -3.76 31.08 6.08
N VAL A 96 -4.17 30.00 5.46
CA VAL A 96 -5.30 29.16 5.90
C VAL A 96 -4.77 27.87 6.49
N VAL A 97 -5.22 27.52 7.68
CA VAL A 97 -5.00 26.20 8.27
C VAL A 97 -6.24 25.34 8.08
N ILE A 98 -6.00 24.03 7.86
CA ILE A 98 -7.04 23.02 7.87
C ILE A 98 -6.66 21.91 8.85
N THR A 99 -7.60 21.50 9.71
CA THR A 99 -7.42 20.34 10.58
C THR A 99 -7.90 19.07 9.88
N ALA A 100 -7.29 17.92 10.20
CA ALA A 100 -7.79 16.61 9.82
C ALA A 100 -7.38 15.58 10.87
N TYR A 101 -8.14 14.50 11.01
CA TYR A 101 -7.71 13.35 11.81
C TYR A 101 -6.76 12.45 11.02
N GLY A 102 -5.69 12.02 11.66
CA GLY A 102 -4.69 11.13 11.05
C GLY A 102 -5.15 9.70 10.80
N ASP A 103 -6.36 9.36 11.23
CA ASP A 103 -6.97 8.03 11.10
C ASP A 103 -8.08 7.94 10.02
N MET A 104 -8.15 8.92 9.11
CA MET A 104 -9.12 8.99 8.01
C MET A 104 -8.47 8.69 6.66
N PRO A 105 -8.14 7.43 6.34
CA PRO A 105 -7.32 7.08 5.17
C PRO A 105 -7.99 7.33 3.82
N LEU A 106 -9.30 7.51 3.81
CA LEU A 106 -10.10 7.65 2.59
C LEU A 106 -10.39 9.10 2.21
N VAL A 107 -9.96 10.08 3.03
CA VAL A 107 -10.10 11.51 2.71
C VAL A 107 -9.41 11.82 1.37
N THR A 108 -10.04 12.70 0.58
CA THR A 108 -9.54 13.04 -0.76
C THR A 108 -9.02 14.49 -0.84
N PRO A 109 -8.16 14.82 -1.80
CA PRO A 109 -7.77 16.20 -2.08
C PRO A 109 -8.96 17.10 -2.34
N ALA A 110 -10.00 16.60 -3.04
CA ALA A 110 -11.19 17.36 -3.38
C ALA A 110 -11.96 17.88 -2.16
N THR A 111 -12.01 17.10 -1.06
CA THR A 111 -12.62 17.51 0.20
C THR A 111 -11.88 18.68 0.84
N PHE A 112 -10.54 18.65 0.83
CA PHE A 112 -9.73 19.77 1.31
C PHE A 112 -9.92 21.01 0.44
N GLU A 113 -9.92 20.86 -0.87
CA GLU A 113 -10.15 21.98 -1.82
C GLU A 113 -11.53 22.59 -1.63
N ALA A 114 -12.59 21.78 -1.51
CA ALA A 114 -13.95 22.24 -1.24
C ALA A 114 -14.02 23.01 0.10
N SER A 115 -13.30 22.55 1.12
CA SER A 115 -13.24 23.24 2.42
C SER A 115 -12.57 24.61 2.32
N PHE A 116 -11.49 24.74 1.55
CA PHE A 116 -10.85 26.02 1.29
C PHE A 116 -11.77 26.98 0.53
N ALA A 117 -12.43 26.50 -0.52
CA ALA A 117 -13.36 27.30 -1.31
C ALA A 117 -14.58 27.79 -0.49
N ALA A 118 -15.14 26.93 0.35
CA ALA A 118 -16.24 27.28 1.24
C ALA A 118 -15.80 28.30 2.32
N ARG A 119 -14.61 28.12 2.87
CA ARG A 119 -14.01 29.05 3.82
C ARG A 119 -13.79 30.44 3.23
N GLU A 120 -13.42 30.57 1.96
CA GLU A 120 -13.24 31.88 1.30
C GLU A 120 -14.53 32.71 1.32
N LYS A 121 -15.68 32.06 1.21
CA LYS A 121 -17.00 32.71 1.19
C LYS A 121 -17.53 33.06 2.58
N ALA A 122 -17.32 32.18 3.57
CA ALA A 122 -17.92 32.28 4.90
C ALA A 122 -16.94 32.79 5.97
N GLY A 123 -15.63 32.63 5.78
CA GLY A 123 -14.58 32.91 6.76
C GLY A 123 -14.08 31.67 7.49
N MET A 124 -14.92 30.64 7.70
CA MET A 124 -14.62 29.33 8.22
C MET A 124 -15.41 28.27 7.46
N ALA A 125 -14.92 27.02 7.41
CA ALA A 125 -15.68 25.88 6.91
C ALA A 125 -15.40 24.65 7.76
N ILE A 126 -16.42 23.77 7.87
CA ILE A 126 -16.30 22.43 8.42
C ILE A 126 -16.72 21.40 7.38
N VAL A 127 -16.22 20.16 7.52
CA VAL A 127 -16.74 19.02 6.75
C VAL A 127 -17.70 18.22 7.61
N ALA A 128 -18.85 17.89 7.03
CA ALA A 128 -19.86 17.04 7.64
C ALA A 128 -20.24 15.90 6.68
N PHE A 129 -20.86 14.87 7.19
CA PHE A 129 -21.34 13.72 6.43
C PHE A 129 -22.59 13.13 7.09
N ARG A 130 -23.39 12.38 6.32
CA ARG A 130 -24.60 11.76 6.86
C ARG A 130 -24.31 10.37 7.38
N SER A 131 -24.63 10.12 8.67
CA SER A 131 -24.46 8.81 9.31
C SER A 131 -25.42 8.61 10.47
N GLN A 132 -25.84 7.38 10.68
CA GLN A 132 -26.62 6.97 11.86
C GLN A 132 -25.72 6.56 13.05
N SER A 133 -24.40 6.61 12.89
CA SER A 133 -23.45 6.22 13.95
C SER A 133 -23.53 7.15 15.15
N THR A 134 -23.43 6.57 16.35
CA THR A 134 -23.39 7.30 17.63
C THR A 134 -21.97 7.77 18.01
N ALA A 135 -21.00 7.53 17.14
CA ALA A 135 -19.61 7.84 17.41
C ALA A 135 -19.20 9.30 17.10
N TYR A 136 -20.09 10.07 16.44
CA TYR A 136 -19.76 11.39 15.91
C TYR A 136 -20.61 12.49 16.54
N GLY A 137 -20.03 13.69 16.70
CA GLY A 137 -20.76 14.90 17.05
C GLY A 137 -21.78 15.27 15.97
N ARG A 138 -22.88 15.88 16.38
CA ARG A 138 -23.99 16.29 15.51
C ARG A 138 -23.78 17.72 15.03
N VAL A 139 -23.96 17.93 13.72
CA VAL A 139 -23.89 19.23 13.08
C VAL A 139 -25.28 19.82 12.99
N ILE A 140 -25.48 21.01 13.56
CA ILE A 140 -26.74 21.72 13.58
C ILE A 140 -26.59 22.96 12.73
N GLY A 141 -27.45 23.13 11.71
CA GLY A 141 -27.44 24.22 10.76
C GLY A 141 -27.93 23.77 9.38
N ASP A 142 -28.19 24.73 8.50
CA ASP A 142 -28.59 24.53 7.12
C ASP A 142 -27.69 25.37 6.21
N GLY A 143 -26.73 24.72 5.56
CA GLY A 143 -25.68 25.37 4.75
C GLY A 143 -24.70 26.22 5.55
N VAL A 144 -25.17 26.90 6.58
CA VAL A 144 -24.36 27.64 7.59
C VAL A 144 -24.49 26.95 8.94
N LEU A 145 -23.38 26.75 9.58
CA LEU A 145 -23.30 26.07 10.86
C LEU A 145 -23.85 26.94 12.01
N ASP A 146 -24.77 26.38 12.79
CA ASP A 146 -25.16 26.96 14.06
C ASP A 146 -24.20 26.53 15.18
N ARG A 147 -24.06 25.22 15.39
CA ARG A 147 -23.14 24.60 16.35
C ARG A 147 -22.89 23.14 16.05
N ILE A 148 -21.86 22.59 16.67
CA ILE A 148 -21.60 21.14 16.73
C ILE A 148 -21.83 20.71 18.18
N VAL A 149 -22.53 19.58 18.38
CA VAL A 149 -22.77 18.99 19.71
C VAL A 149 -22.22 17.58 19.72
N GLU A 150 -21.30 17.29 20.63
CA GLU A 150 -20.80 15.94 20.82
C GLU A 150 -21.93 14.99 21.25
N TYR A 151 -21.94 13.75 20.73
CA TYR A 151 -23.06 12.83 20.96
C TYR A 151 -23.41 12.60 22.43
N LYS A 152 -22.39 12.65 23.32
CA LYS A 152 -22.58 12.48 24.77
C LYS A 152 -23.29 13.66 25.42
N ASP A 153 -23.10 14.86 24.90
CA ASP A 153 -23.67 16.11 25.39
C ASP A 153 -24.98 16.46 24.65
N ALA A 154 -25.35 15.70 23.59
CA ALA A 154 -26.53 15.95 22.76
C ALA A 154 -27.83 15.53 23.45
N SER A 155 -28.87 16.37 23.30
CA SER A 155 -30.25 16.03 23.65
C SER A 155 -30.82 14.88 22.78
N GLU A 156 -31.93 14.29 23.18
CA GLU A 156 -32.60 13.23 22.41
C GLU A 156 -33.00 13.69 20.99
N ALA A 157 -33.39 14.95 20.81
CA ALA A 157 -33.74 15.51 19.53
C ALA A 157 -32.49 15.67 18.65
N GLU A 158 -31.39 16.18 19.21
CA GLU A 158 -30.12 16.37 18.50
C GLU A 158 -29.47 15.03 18.11
N ARG A 159 -29.57 13.98 18.94
CA ARG A 159 -29.09 12.62 18.60
C ARG A 159 -29.75 12.02 17.37
N LYS A 160 -30.95 12.48 16.99
CA LYS A 160 -31.67 12.03 15.78
C LYS A 160 -31.18 12.69 14.51
N ILE A 161 -30.39 13.77 14.61
CA ILE A 161 -29.80 14.43 13.45
C ILE A 161 -28.77 13.48 12.85
N ASP A 162 -28.85 13.24 11.53
CA ASP A 162 -27.97 12.37 10.79
C ASP A 162 -26.70 13.08 10.25
N LEU A 163 -26.68 14.41 10.27
CA LEU A 163 -25.52 15.19 9.84
C LEU A 163 -24.45 15.19 10.95
N CYS A 164 -23.30 14.58 10.66
CA CYS A 164 -22.24 14.32 11.61
C CYS A 164 -21.00 15.13 11.27
N ASN A 165 -20.24 15.52 12.30
CA ASN A 165 -18.96 16.23 12.16
C ASN A 165 -17.83 15.29 11.77
N ALA A 166 -17.09 15.63 10.71
CA ALA A 166 -15.89 14.89 10.28
C ALA A 166 -14.59 15.33 10.99
N GLY A 167 -14.62 16.43 11.76
CA GLY A 167 -13.42 16.97 12.41
C GLY A 167 -12.44 17.69 11.50
N ILE A 168 -12.82 17.91 10.24
CA ILE A 168 -12.06 18.73 9.29
C ILE A 168 -12.59 20.15 9.34
N MET A 169 -11.71 21.13 9.62
CA MET A 169 -12.06 22.54 9.73
C MET A 169 -11.02 23.39 9.03
N ALA A 170 -11.46 24.37 8.20
CA ALA A 170 -10.59 25.33 7.53
C ALA A 170 -10.87 26.75 8.03
N ALA A 171 -9.83 27.47 8.42
CA ALA A 171 -9.94 28.84 8.92
C ALA A 171 -8.63 29.64 8.67
N ASP A 172 -8.70 30.96 8.82
CA ASP A 172 -7.49 31.79 8.91
C ASP A 172 -6.60 31.35 10.10
N ALA A 173 -5.32 31.18 9.88
CA ALA A 173 -4.40 30.62 10.87
C ALA A 173 -4.36 31.42 12.17
N LYS A 174 -4.27 32.75 12.08
CA LYS A 174 -4.17 33.62 13.27
C LYS A 174 -5.47 33.56 14.06
N ARG A 175 -6.62 33.60 13.39
CA ARG A 175 -7.93 33.48 14.05
C ARG A 175 -8.10 32.09 14.66
N PHE A 176 -7.75 31.04 13.95
CA PHE A 176 -7.86 29.65 14.43
C PHE A 176 -7.09 29.45 15.74
N PHE A 177 -5.82 29.87 15.81
CA PHE A 177 -5.03 29.73 17.03
C PHE A 177 -5.51 30.63 18.15
N ARG A 178 -6.05 31.81 17.85
CA ARG A 178 -6.71 32.64 18.86
C ARG A 178 -7.94 31.96 19.46
N TRP A 179 -8.76 31.31 18.64
CA TRP A 179 -9.93 30.56 19.11
C TRP A 179 -9.52 29.31 19.90
N THR A 180 -8.58 28.52 19.41
CA THR A 180 -8.12 27.31 20.14
C THR A 180 -7.49 27.65 21.51
N ALA A 181 -6.88 28.83 21.68
CA ALA A 181 -6.38 29.29 22.96
C ALA A 181 -7.49 29.69 23.97
N GLN A 182 -8.72 29.94 23.52
CA GLN A 182 -9.87 30.32 24.33
C GLN A 182 -10.79 29.15 24.67
N LEU A 183 -10.49 27.95 24.17
CA LEU A 183 -11.30 26.77 24.46
C LEU A 183 -11.34 26.48 25.97
N LYS A 184 -12.47 25.98 26.41
CA LYS A 184 -12.71 25.55 27.79
C LYS A 184 -12.90 24.03 27.84
N ASN A 185 -12.73 23.44 29.01
CA ASN A 185 -12.94 22.02 29.26
C ASN A 185 -14.14 21.75 30.16
N GLU A 186 -15.13 22.64 30.16
CA GLU A 186 -16.36 22.57 30.95
C GLU A 186 -17.43 21.70 30.23
N ASN A 187 -17.10 20.42 29.96
CA ASN A 187 -17.98 19.46 29.28
C ASN A 187 -17.92 18.08 29.94
N ALA A 188 -18.73 17.12 29.47
CA ALA A 188 -18.85 15.79 30.05
C ALA A 188 -17.53 15.00 30.15
N GLN A 189 -16.58 15.26 29.26
CA GLN A 189 -15.28 14.58 29.21
C GLN A 189 -14.14 15.39 29.88
N ARG A 190 -14.38 16.65 30.26
CA ARG A 190 -13.37 17.60 30.74
C ARG A 190 -12.21 17.79 29.75
N GLU A 191 -12.53 17.80 28.46
CA GLU A 191 -11.56 17.97 27.37
C GLU A 191 -11.79 19.27 26.62
N TYR A 192 -10.74 19.82 26.01
CA TYR A 192 -10.83 20.95 25.10
C TYR A 192 -11.33 20.44 23.74
N TYR A 193 -12.58 20.66 23.43
CA TYR A 193 -13.19 20.19 22.21
C TYR A 193 -12.88 21.10 21.02
N LEU A 194 -12.36 20.53 19.93
CA LEU A 194 -12.18 21.23 18.67
C LEU A 194 -13.53 21.68 18.09
N THR A 195 -14.60 20.96 18.38
CA THR A 195 -15.97 21.25 17.98
C THR A 195 -16.57 22.52 18.59
N ASP A 196 -15.91 23.13 19.58
CA ASP A 196 -16.32 24.42 20.13
C ASP A 196 -15.71 25.62 19.37
N VAL A 197 -14.71 25.40 18.51
CA VAL A 197 -14.07 26.47 17.72
C VAL A 197 -15.07 27.24 16.84
N PRO A 198 -16.04 26.59 16.15
CA PRO A 198 -17.03 27.33 15.37
C PRO A 198 -17.91 28.27 16.19
N LEU A 199 -18.20 27.96 17.46
CA LEU A 199 -18.94 28.88 18.35
C LEU A 199 -18.13 30.15 18.64
N LEU A 200 -16.82 30.01 18.87
CA LEU A 200 -15.92 31.13 19.08
C LEU A 200 -15.78 31.97 17.79
N ALA A 201 -15.73 31.32 16.63
CA ALA A 201 -15.74 32.00 15.33
C ALA A 201 -17.02 32.81 15.13
N LYS A 202 -18.20 32.23 15.45
CA LYS A 202 -19.51 32.90 15.39
C LYS A 202 -19.58 34.11 16.31
N ALA A 203 -19.03 34.02 17.54
CA ALA A 203 -18.94 35.13 18.45
C ALA A 203 -18.06 36.29 17.92
N ASP A 204 -17.05 35.97 17.13
CA ASP A 204 -16.22 36.96 16.41
C ASP A 204 -16.86 37.47 15.07
N GLY A 205 -18.13 37.12 14.79
CA GLY A 205 -18.84 37.54 13.58
C GLY A 205 -18.39 36.77 12.33
N VAL A 206 -17.74 35.62 12.46
CA VAL A 206 -17.30 34.77 11.35
C VAL A 206 -18.31 33.66 11.12
N ALA A 207 -18.91 33.61 9.93
CA ALA A 207 -19.78 32.51 9.54
C ALA A 207 -18.96 31.25 9.23
N CYS A 208 -19.57 30.09 9.48
CA CYS A 208 -18.98 28.79 9.19
C CYS A 208 -19.83 28.04 8.19
N ALA A 209 -19.28 27.74 7.00
CA ALA A 209 -19.95 26.96 5.99
C ALA A 209 -19.84 25.45 6.29
N ILE A 210 -20.86 24.70 5.90
CA ILE A 210 -20.90 23.24 5.95
C ILE A 210 -20.56 22.69 4.56
N VAL A 211 -19.55 21.83 4.47
CA VAL A 211 -19.19 21.06 3.28
C VAL A 211 -19.59 19.62 3.52
N GLU A 212 -20.51 19.08 2.73
CA GLU A 212 -20.90 17.67 2.86
C GLU A 212 -19.94 16.78 2.05
N ALA A 213 -19.48 15.68 2.68
CA ALA A 213 -18.70 14.61 2.07
C ALA A 213 -19.42 13.27 2.21
N SER A 214 -18.93 12.23 1.51
CA SER A 214 -19.50 10.88 1.66
C SER A 214 -19.10 10.23 3.00
N GLU A 215 -19.98 9.41 3.58
CA GLU A 215 -19.68 8.65 4.80
C GLU A 215 -18.44 7.77 4.64
N THR A 216 -18.30 7.12 3.47
CA THR A 216 -17.14 6.27 3.16
C THR A 216 -15.84 7.06 3.21
N GLU A 217 -15.83 8.28 2.69
CA GLU A 217 -14.64 9.13 2.68
C GLU A 217 -14.25 9.59 4.10
N MET A 218 -15.24 9.83 4.94
CA MET A 218 -15.05 10.29 6.32
C MET A 218 -14.86 9.16 7.33
N MET A 219 -14.70 7.92 6.86
CA MET A 219 -14.50 6.75 7.71
C MET A 219 -13.20 6.86 8.53
N GLY A 220 -13.32 6.94 9.86
CA GLY A 220 -12.20 6.86 10.77
C GLY A 220 -11.89 5.42 11.17
N VAL A 221 -10.62 5.06 11.24
CA VAL A 221 -10.17 3.71 11.61
C VAL A 221 -9.75 3.66 13.06
N ASN A 222 -10.50 2.95 13.91
CA ASN A 222 -10.24 2.81 15.34
C ASN A 222 -10.13 1.34 15.81
N SER A 223 -10.53 0.40 14.97
CA SER A 223 -10.54 -1.03 15.26
C SER A 223 -10.06 -1.84 14.04
N ARG A 224 -9.76 -3.13 14.25
CA ARG A 224 -9.39 -4.05 13.15
C ARG A 224 -10.52 -4.25 12.15
N ALA A 225 -11.77 -4.22 12.60
CA ALA A 225 -12.92 -4.33 11.71
C ALA A 225 -13.05 -3.08 10.81
N GLU A 226 -12.90 -1.88 11.39
CA GLU A 226 -12.89 -0.64 10.61
C GLU A 226 -11.68 -0.55 9.66
N LEU A 227 -10.51 -1.08 10.07
CA LEU A 227 -9.35 -1.19 9.20
C LEU A 227 -9.65 -2.07 7.96
N ALA A 228 -10.27 -3.23 8.16
CA ALA A 228 -10.66 -4.11 7.07
C ALA A 228 -11.71 -3.47 6.15
N ALA A 229 -12.67 -2.74 6.71
CA ALA A 229 -13.66 -2.00 5.93
C ALA A 229 -13.02 -0.88 5.10
N ALA A 230 -12.09 -0.12 5.68
CA ALA A 230 -11.35 0.93 4.98
C ALA A 230 -10.43 0.35 3.89
N GLU A 231 -9.78 -0.81 4.13
CA GLU A 231 -9.04 -1.54 3.08
C GLU A 231 -9.95 -1.89 1.91
N GLY A 232 -11.13 -2.49 2.19
CA GLY A 232 -12.11 -2.84 1.16
C GLY A 232 -12.54 -1.63 0.32
N ALA A 233 -12.82 -0.50 0.96
CA ALA A 233 -13.20 0.74 0.28
C ALA A 233 -12.05 1.32 -0.56
N MET A 234 -10.82 1.28 -0.05
CA MET A 234 -9.63 1.71 -0.81
C MET A 234 -9.40 0.81 -2.02
N GLN A 235 -9.48 -0.51 -1.85
CA GLN A 235 -9.34 -1.46 -2.95
C GLN A 235 -10.40 -1.24 -4.04
N GLN A 236 -11.65 -0.98 -3.65
CA GLN A 236 -12.70 -0.64 -4.60
C GLN A 236 -12.38 0.64 -5.39
N ARG A 237 -11.85 1.67 -4.71
CA ARG A 237 -11.44 2.94 -5.35
C ARG A 237 -10.30 2.71 -6.36
N LEU A 238 -9.26 1.94 -5.97
CA LEU A 238 -8.11 1.66 -6.82
C LEU A 238 -8.50 0.84 -8.06
N ARG A 239 -9.32 -0.20 -7.89
CA ARG A 239 -9.83 -1.02 -8.99
C ARG A 239 -10.69 -0.22 -9.96
N THR A 240 -11.59 0.61 -9.43
CA THR A 240 -12.44 1.48 -10.26
C THR A 240 -11.59 2.46 -11.08
N ALA A 241 -10.56 3.05 -10.47
CA ALA A 241 -9.64 3.93 -11.18
C ALA A 241 -8.87 3.20 -12.29
N ALA A 242 -8.38 1.98 -12.02
CA ALA A 242 -7.68 1.17 -13.01
C ALA A 242 -8.59 0.75 -14.18
N LEU A 243 -9.82 0.30 -13.89
CA LEU A 243 -10.82 -0.04 -14.93
C LEU A 243 -11.15 1.16 -15.81
N ASN A 244 -11.36 2.33 -15.21
CA ASN A 244 -11.61 3.58 -15.95
C ASN A 244 -10.41 4.06 -16.79
N ALA A 245 -9.19 3.65 -16.41
CA ALA A 245 -7.97 3.88 -17.16
C ALA A 245 -7.70 2.85 -18.27
N GLY A 246 -8.61 1.89 -18.49
CA GLY A 246 -8.51 0.90 -19.57
C GLY A 246 -7.83 -0.42 -19.19
N VAL A 247 -7.67 -0.71 -17.90
CA VAL A 247 -7.18 -2.02 -17.43
C VAL A 247 -8.30 -3.06 -17.44
N GLY A 248 -8.09 -4.21 -18.05
CA GLY A 248 -9.03 -5.33 -18.02
C GLY A 248 -8.89 -6.19 -16.76
N MET A 249 -10.00 -6.48 -16.08
CA MET A 249 -10.05 -7.40 -14.92
C MET A 249 -11.23 -8.36 -15.06
N ILE A 250 -10.98 -9.67 -14.99
CA ILE A 250 -12.05 -10.68 -15.08
C ILE A 250 -12.91 -10.72 -13.82
N ALA A 251 -12.26 -10.64 -12.66
CA ALA A 251 -12.90 -10.67 -11.33
C ALA A 251 -12.27 -9.58 -10.45
N PRO A 252 -12.65 -8.32 -10.65
CA PRO A 252 -12.00 -7.17 -10.00
C PRO A 252 -11.93 -7.28 -8.47
N GLU A 253 -12.96 -7.84 -7.84
CA GLU A 253 -13.06 -7.99 -6.39
C GLU A 253 -11.96 -8.88 -5.79
N THR A 254 -11.32 -9.72 -6.60
CA THR A 254 -10.23 -10.62 -6.20
C THR A 254 -8.83 -10.05 -6.45
N VAL A 255 -8.73 -8.88 -7.08
CA VAL A 255 -7.46 -8.21 -7.36
C VAL A 255 -7.14 -7.21 -6.25
N PHE A 256 -5.95 -7.32 -5.67
CA PHE A 256 -5.47 -6.41 -4.63
C PHE A 256 -4.35 -5.54 -5.17
N LEU A 257 -4.55 -4.22 -5.12
CA LEU A 257 -3.62 -3.21 -5.60
C LEU A 257 -2.94 -2.50 -4.43
N SER A 258 -1.66 -2.17 -4.57
CA SER A 258 -1.01 -1.19 -3.70
C SER A 258 -1.36 0.23 -4.15
N HIS A 259 -1.28 1.18 -3.22
CA HIS A 259 -1.55 2.60 -3.47
C HIS A 259 -0.69 3.22 -4.58
N ASP A 260 0.47 2.63 -4.86
CA ASP A 260 1.48 3.09 -5.82
C ASP A 260 1.60 2.19 -7.06
N THR A 261 0.70 1.20 -7.20
CA THR A 261 0.63 0.34 -8.38
C THR A 261 0.31 1.18 -9.62
N VAL A 262 1.13 1.06 -10.65
CA VAL A 262 0.93 1.74 -11.94
C VAL A 262 0.63 0.71 -13.01
N LEU A 263 -0.55 0.80 -13.59
CA LEU A 263 -1.01 -0.05 -14.69
C LEU A 263 -1.33 0.84 -15.90
N GLU A 264 -0.76 0.54 -17.06
CA GLU A 264 -1.12 1.23 -18.30
C GLU A 264 -2.41 0.64 -18.89
N ALA A 265 -3.00 1.33 -19.85
CA ALA A 265 -4.14 0.82 -20.60
C ALA A 265 -3.80 -0.51 -21.33
N ASP A 266 -4.82 -1.33 -21.57
CA ASP A 266 -4.71 -2.67 -22.18
C ASP A 266 -3.93 -3.71 -21.36
N VAL A 267 -3.57 -3.43 -20.11
CA VAL A 267 -3.15 -4.48 -19.17
C VAL A 267 -4.33 -5.38 -18.83
N SER A 268 -4.11 -6.71 -18.87
CA SER A 268 -5.13 -7.71 -18.53
C SER A 268 -4.77 -8.44 -17.24
N LEU A 269 -5.70 -8.45 -16.27
CA LEU A 269 -5.51 -9.08 -14.96
C LEU A 269 -6.46 -10.25 -14.77
N GLY A 270 -5.88 -11.42 -14.47
CA GLY A 270 -6.62 -12.58 -14.00
C GLY A 270 -7.12 -12.44 -12.56
N PRO A 271 -7.93 -13.39 -12.07
CA PRO A 271 -8.41 -13.36 -10.69
C PRO A 271 -7.28 -13.67 -9.68
N TYR A 272 -7.45 -13.20 -8.44
CA TYR A 272 -6.53 -13.45 -7.32
C TYR A 272 -5.10 -12.96 -7.56
N VAL A 273 -4.93 -11.86 -8.29
CA VAL A 273 -3.63 -11.19 -8.45
C VAL A 273 -3.42 -10.21 -7.31
N VAL A 274 -2.23 -10.24 -6.72
CA VAL A 274 -1.84 -9.34 -5.62
C VAL A 274 -0.64 -8.50 -6.02
N PHE A 275 -0.80 -7.19 -5.91
CA PHE A 275 0.27 -6.22 -6.11
C PHE A 275 0.73 -5.65 -4.76
N GLY A 276 1.96 -5.95 -4.38
CA GLY A 276 2.68 -5.21 -3.35
C GLY A 276 3.15 -3.84 -3.88
N SER A 277 3.84 -3.09 -3.02
CA SER A 277 4.33 -1.75 -3.39
C SER A 277 5.37 -1.78 -4.50
N GLY A 278 5.45 -0.68 -5.28
CA GLY A 278 6.49 -0.45 -6.26
C GLY A 278 6.34 -1.24 -7.56
N VAL A 279 5.13 -1.63 -7.96
CA VAL A 279 4.90 -2.38 -9.20
C VAL A 279 4.44 -1.46 -10.34
N ARG A 280 5.05 -1.65 -11.52
CA ARG A 280 4.68 -0.99 -12.78
C ARG A 280 4.46 -2.04 -13.87
N VAL A 281 3.34 -1.95 -14.58
CA VAL A 281 2.99 -2.86 -15.66
C VAL A 281 2.62 -2.03 -16.90
N ALA A 282 3.38 -2.24 -17.98
CA ALA A 282 3.16 -1.57 -19.26
C ALA A 282 2.00 -2.20 -20.06
N GLY A 283 1.45 -1.42 -20.97
CA GLY A 283 0.27 -1.80 -21.76
C GLY A 283 0.43 -3.07 -22.57
N GLY A 284 -0.66 -3.82 -22.71
CA GLY A 284 -0.69 -5.11 -23.41
C GLY A 284 -0.07 -6.28 -22.66
N ALA A 285 0.45 -6.07 -21.43
CA ALA A 285 0.92 -7.17 -20.59
C ALA A 285 -0.25 -7.94 -19.96
N GLU A 286 -0.07 -9.24 -19.78
CA GLU A 286 -1.05 -10.14 -19.16
C GLU A 286 -0.52 -10.66 -17.82
N ILE A 287 -1.23 -10.38 -16.72
CA ILE A 287 -0.93 -10.94 -15.40
C ILE A 287 -1.99 -12.00 -15.08
N LYS A 288 -1.61 -13.25 -15.13
CA LYS A 288 -2.51 -14.40 -14.94
C LYS A 288 -2.79 -14.66 -13.46
N ALA A 289 -3.85 -15.43 -13.22
CA ALA A 289 -4.38 -15.73 -11.90
C ALA A 289 -3.32 -16.18 -10.87
N PHE A 290 -3.55 -15.87 -9.61
CA PHE A 290 -2.73 -16.26 -8.46
C PHE A 290 -1.27 -15.79 -8.52
N SER A 291 -0.98 -14.74 -9.28
CA SER A 291 0.36 -14.15 -9.32
C SER A 291 0.53 -13.07 -8.25
N HIS A 292 1.73 -12.99 -7.67
CA HIS A 292 2.09 -11.99 -6.67
C HIS A 292 3.30 -11.18 -7.16
N LEU A 293 3.14 -9.87 -7.27
CA LEU A 293 4.17 -8.95 -7.73
C LEU A 293 4.47 -7.91 -6.66
N GLU A 294 5.75 -7.62 -6.42
CA GLU A 294 6.21 -6.59 -5.49
C GLU A 294 7.53 -6.00 -6.01
N GLY A 295 7.68 -4.66 -5.98
CA GLY A 295 8.91 -3.97 -6.39
C GLY A 295 9.41 -4.37 -7.77
N ALA A 296 8.51 -4.61 -8.71
CA ALA A 296 8.79 -5.20 -10.02
C ALA A 296 8.32 -4.32 -11.17
N SER A 297 8.97 -4.44 -12.33
CA SER A 297 8.53 -3.83 -13.57
C SER A 297 8.27 -4.88 -14.63
N VAL A 298 7.15 -4.75 -15.33
CA VAL A 298 6.71 -5.63 -16.42
C VAL A 298 6.53 -4.79 -17.67
N ALA A 299 7.30 -5.09 -18.71
CA ALA A 299 7.24 -4.38 -19.98
C ALA A 299 6.08 -4.84 -20.87
N ARG A 300 5.89 -4.15 -21.98
CA ARG A 300 4.82 -4.35 -22.97
C ARG A 300 4.74 -5.79 -23.45
N GLY A 301 3.54 -6.33 -23.52
CA GLY A 301 3.25 -7.64 -24.07
C GLY A 301 3.82 -8.82 -23.27
N ALA A 302 4.44 -8.59 -22.12
CA ALA A 302 4.93 -9.69 -21.27
C ALA A 302 3.78 -10.46 -20.63
N ILE A 303 3.98 -11.76 -20.42
CA ILE A 303 3.01 -12.66 -19.81
C ILE A 303 3.56 -13.18 -18.49
N ILE A 304 2.81 -12.98 -17.40
CA ILE A 304 3.20 -13.36 -16.04
C ILE A 304 2.19 -14.35 -15.46
N GLY A 305 2.68 -15.50 -15.02
CA GLY A 305 1.88 -16.52 -14.35
C GLY A 305 1.21 -17.54 -15.30
N PRO A 306 0.22 -18.29 -14.79
CA PRO A 306 -0.34 -18.19 -13.42
C PRO A 306 0.63 -18.65 -12.32
N TYR A 307 0.34 -18.30 -11.05
CA TYR A 307 1.15 -18.68 -9.88
C TYR A 307 2.62 -18.21 -9.98
N ALA A 308 2.88 -17.07 -10.60
CA ALA A 308 4.20 -16.48 -10.63
C ALA A 308 4.44 -15.56 -9.43
N ARG A 309 5.69 -15.47 -8.99
CA ARG A 309 6.10 -14.54 -7.94
C ARG A 309 7.20 -13.61 -8.44
N LEU A 310 6.91 -12.33 -8.59
CA LEU A 310 7.92 -11.31 -8.86
C LEU A 310 8.25 -10.56 -7.56
N ARG A 311 9.53 -10.58 -7.20
CA ARG A 311 10.06 -9.93 -5.99
C ARG A 311 10.81 -8.66 -6.33
N PRO A 312 11.17 -7.84 -5.31
CA PRO A 312 11.88 -6.59 -5.55
C PRO A 312 13.11 -6.73 -6.44
N GLY A 313 13.20 -5.81 -7.41
CA GLY A 313 14.26 -5.78 -8.41
C GLY A 313 14.02 -6.67 -9.64
N ALA A 314 12.89 -7.38 -9.72
CA ALA A 314 12.54 -8.10 -10.95
C ALA A 314 12.17 -7.12 -12.08
N LYS A 315 12.85 -7.24 -13.22
CA LYS A 315 12.60 -6.46 -14.43
C LYS A 315 12.30 -7.43 -15.57
N ILE A 316 11.06 -7.42 -16.06
CA ILE A 316 10.59 -8.33 -17.10
C ILE A 316 10.48 -7.54 -18.40
N GLY A 317 11.25 -7.95 -19.41
CA GLY A 317 11.36 -7.32 -20.71
C GLY A 317 10.14 -7.54 -21.60
N GLU A 318 10.14 -6.84 -22.74
CA GLU A 318 9.04 -6.91 -23.72
C GLU A 318 8.82 -8.33 -24.23
N ASN A 319 7.55 -8.76 -24.29
CA ASN A 319 7.15 -10.06 -24.78
C ASN A 319 7.83 -11.26 -24.05
N ALA A 320 8.45 -11.02 -22.90
CA ALA A 320 8.99 -12.10 -22.09
C ALA A 320 7.87 -12.90 -21.40
N HIS A 321 8.14 -14.18 -21.14
CA HIS A 321 7.15 -15.08 -20.55
C HIS A 321 7.67 -15.70 -19.24
N ILE A 322 7.05 -15.35 -18.13
CA ILE A 322 7.28 -15.92 -16.81
C ILE A 322 6.06 -16.77 -16.46
N GLY A 323 6.20 -18.09 -16.51
CA GLY A 323 5.09 -19.02 -16.37
C GLY A 323 4.81 -19.45 -14.92
N ASN A 324 4.19 -20.62 -14.78
CA ASN A 324 3.69 -21.09 -13.49
C ASN A 324 4.79 -21.59 -12.54
N PHE A 325 4.63 -21.20 -11.25
CA PHE A 325 5.58 -21.56 -10.18
C PHE A 325 7.00 -21.07 -10.46
N VAL A 326 7.11 -19.91 -11.09
CA VAL A 326 8.38 -19.24 -11.34
C VAL A 326 8.53 -18.07 -10.36
N GLU A 327 9.63 -18.06 -9.63
CA GLU A 327 10.00 -16.92 -8.77
C GLU A 327 11.15 -16.16 -9.40
N VAL A 328 11.00 -14.83 -9.53
CA VAL A 328 12.02 -13.91 -10.06
C VAL A 328 12.34 -12.85 -9.00
N LYS A 329 13.63 -12.70 -8.64
CA LYS A 329 14.10 -11.75 -7.66
C LYS A 329 15.37 -11.05 -8.15
N ASN A 330 15.39 -9.70 -8.08
CA ASN A 330 16.58 -8.91 -8.46
C ASN A 330 17.23 -9.41 -9.76
N THR A 331 16.41 -9.59 -10.79
CA THR A 331 16.82 -10.24 -12.05
C THR A 331 16.28 -9.44 -13.22
N ASN A 332 17.13 -9.21 -14.21
CA ASN A 332 16.76 -8.63 -15.49
C ASN A 332 16.47 -9.76 -16.49
N VAL A 333 15.20 -9.95 -16.83
CA VAL A 333 14.76 -10.86 -17.90
C VAL A 333 14.54 -10.03 -19.16
N GLU A 334 15.36 -10.22 -20.17
CA GLU A 334 15.33 -9.40 -21.38
C GLU A 334 14.19 -9.80 -22.34
N ALA A 335 14.05 -9.02 -23.42
CA ALA A 335 12.93 -9.18 -24.35
C ALA A 335 12.82 -10.61 -24.93
N GLY A 336 11.60 -11.14 -24.97
CA GLY A 336 11.30 -12.44 -25.54
C GLY A 336 11.86 -13.65 -24.80
N ALA A 337 12.57 -13.45 -23.68
CA ALA A 337 13.08 -14.56 -22.87
C ALA A 337 11.95 -15.32 -22.18
N LYS A 338 12.14 -16.62 -21.96
CA LYS A 338 11.11 -17.53 -21.46
C LYS A 338 11.60 -18.33 -20.25
N ALA A 339 10.84 -18.29 -19.16
CA ALA A 339 10.99 -19.15 -18.00
C ALA A 339 9.58 -19.64 -17.60
N ASN A 340 9.17 -20.76 -18.16
CA ASN A 340 7.75 -21.13 -18.18
C ASN A 340 7.29 -21.98 -16.99
N HIS A 341 8.20 -22.67 -16.27
CA HIS A 341 7.79 -23.67 -15.30
C HIS A 341 8.81 -23.85 -14.18
N LEU A 342 8.34 -23.86 -12.89
CA LEU A 342 9.06 -24.40 -11.73
C LEU A 342 10.50 -23.91 -11.59
N THR A 343 10.74 -22.61 -11.72
CA THR A 343 12.09 -22.04 -11.86
C THR A 343 12.32 -20.97 -10.80
N TYR A 344 13.54 -20.90 -10.26
CA TYR A 344 14.00 -19.77 -9.46
C TYR A 344 15.11 -18.98 -10.20
N LEU A 345 14.84 -17.71 -10.44
CA LEU A 345 15.79 -16.75 -11.01
C LEU A 345 16.10 -15.65 -9.98
N GLY A 346 17.25 -15.71 -9.38
CA GLY A 346 17.70 -14.75 -8.38
C GLY A 346 19.06 -14.14 -8.71
N ASP A 347 19.18 -12.83 -8.56
CA ASP A 347 20.42 -12.06 -8.80
C ASP A 347 21.05 -12.39 -10.16
N ALA A 348 20.25 -12.31 -11.25
CA ALA A 348 20.66 -12.80 -12.56
C ALA A 348 20.32 -11.82 -13.70
N ARG A 349 20.94 -12.03 -14.86
CA ARG A 349 20.50 -11.57 -16.17
C ARG A 349 20.09 -12.77 -17.01
N VAL A 350 18.95 -12.68 -17.65
CA VAL A 350 18.48 -13.65 -18.67
C VAL A 350 18.39 -12.91 -19.98
N GLY A 351 19.29 -13.21 -20.91
CA GLY A 351 19.45 -12.53 -22.19
C GLY A 351 18.22 -12.67 -23.10
N ALA A 352 18.11 -11.76 -24.04
CA ALA A 352 16.99 -11.69 -24.97
C ALA A 352 16.78 -13.03 -25.71
N GLY A 353 15.52 -13.49 -25.77
CA GLY A 353 15.16 -14.75 -26.44
C GLY A 353 15.69 -16.03 -25.77
N ALA A 354 16.38 -15.94 -24.64
CA ALA A 354 16.85 -17.13 -23.91
C ALA A 354 15.68 -17.98 -23.42
N ASN A 355 15.87 -19.29 -23.38
CA ASN A 355 14.88 -20.25 -22.88
C ASN A 355 15.39 -20.96 -21.64
N ILE A 356 14.69 -20.80 -20.52
CA ILE A 356 15.00 -21.45 -19.26
C ILE A 356 14.11 -22.67 -19.08
N GLY A 357 14.72 -23.85 -19.05
CA GLY A 357 14.03 -25.13 -18.86
C GLY A 357 13.43 -25.27 -17.46
N ALA A 358 12.36 -26.05 -17.37
CA ALA A 358 11.66 -26.32 -16.12
C ALA A 358 12.60 -26.87 -15.03
N GLY A 359 12.45 -26.38 -13.79
CA GLY A 359 13.28 -26.81 -12.66
C GLY A 359 14.67 -26.20 -12.63
N THR A 360 14.98 -25.24 -13.48
CA THR A 360 16.27 -24.53 -13.44
C THR A 360 16.36 -23.61 -12.23
N ILE A 361 17.50 -23.59 -11.58
CA ILE A 361 17.77 -22.76 -10.41
C ILE A 361 19.08 -22.00 -10.61
N THR A 362 19.06 -20.67 -10.41
CA THR A 362 20.27 -19.88 -10.15
C THR A 362 20.65 -20.03 -8.71
N CYS A 363 21.74 -20.74 -8.41
CA CYS A 363 22.24 -20.94 -7.06
C CYS A 363 23.05 -19.71 -6.64
N ASN A 364 22.34 -18.63 -6.29
CA ASN A 364 22.89 -17.28 -6.10
C ASN A 364 23.38 -16.98 -4.67
N TYR A 365 23.29 -17.93 -3.72
CA TYR A 365 23.66 -17.72 -2.33
C TYR A 365 24.54 -18.87 -1.81
N ASP A 366 25.69 -18.50 -1.26
CA ASP A 366 26.70 -19.45 -0.75
C ASP A 366 26.62 -19.69 0.78
N GLY A 367 25.65 -19.08 1.43
CA GLY A 367 25.49 -19.11 2.90
C GLY A 367 25.87 -17.78 3.56
N PHE A 368 26.60 -16.90 2.87
CA PHE A 368 27.06 -15.59 3.35
C PHE A 368 26.76 -14.50 2.34
N ASP A 369 27.21 -14.65 1.09
CA ASP A 369 27.12 -13.65 0.04
C ASP A 369 26.20 -14.08 -1.11
N LYS A 370 25.78 -13.09 -1.90
CA LYS A 370 25.03 -13.32 -3.14
C LYS A 370 25.89 -13.06 -4.35
N HIS A 371 25.76 -13.96 -5.31
CA HIS A 371 26.54 -13.98 -6.53
C HIS A 371 25.63 -13.89 -7.75
N HIS A 372 26.16 -13.38 -8.84
CA HIS A 372 25.42 -13.12 -10.08
C HIS A 372 25.54 -14.28 -11.07
N THR A 373 24.41 -14.58 -11.74
CA THR A 373 24.35 -15.48 -12.89
C THR A 373 24.07 -14.67 -14.15
N ASP A 374 24.92 -14.80 -15.17
CA ASP A 374 24.75 -14.15 -16.47
C ASP A 374 24.39 -15.19 -17.54
N ILE A 375 23.16 -15.14 -18.07
CA ILE A 375 22.69 -16.03 -19.14
C ILE A 375 22.57 -15.20 -20.41
N GLY A 376 23.30 -15.61 -21.47
CA GLY A 376 23.42 -14.93 -22.74
C GLY A 376 22.12 -14.94 -23.57
N ALA A 377 22.09 -14.06 -24.57
CA ALA A 377 20.96 -13.99 -25.50
C ALA A 377 20.83 -15.28 -26.31
N GLY A 378 19.58 -15.75 -26.52
CA GLY A 378 19.30 -16.97 -27.25
C GLY A 378 19.81 -18.26 -26.60
N ALA A 379 20.37 -18.19 -25.39
CA ALA A 379 20.84 -19.38 -24.66
C ALA A 379 19.67 -20.32 -24.31
N PHE A 380 19.94 -21.62 -24.37
CA PHE A 380 18.99 -22.67 -24.00
C PHE A 380 19.48 -23.41 -22.75
N ILE A 381 18.78 -23.24 -21.64
CA ILE A 381 19.08 -23.96 -20.40
C ILE A 381 18.15 -25.16 -20.29
N GLY A 382 18.73 -26.35 -20.30
CA GLY A 382 17.96 -27.59 -20.17
C GLY A 382 17.29 -27.75 -18.81
N SER A 383 16.20 -28.49 -18.75
CA SER A 383 15.40 -28.70 -17.53
C SER A 383 16.25 -29.29 -16.38
N ASN A 384 15.88 -28.93 -15.13
CA ASN A 384 16.54 -29.37 -13.90
C ASN A 384 18.04 -29.04 -13.84
N SER A 385 18.45 -27.94 -14.46
CA SER A 385 19.84 -27.45 -14.38
C SER A 385 20.04 -26.56 -13.16
N ALA A 386 21.19 -26.71 -12.49
CA ALA A 386 21.65 -25.82 -11.43
C ALA A 386 22.79 -24.95 -11.94
N LEU A 387 22.61 -23.64 -11.94
CA LEU A 387 23.62 -22.66 -12.33
C LEU A 387 24.24 -22.10 -11.04
N VAL A 388 25.44 -22.56 -10.69
CA VAL A 388 26.12 -22.19 -9.42
C VAL A 388 26.87 -20.88 -9.63
N ALA A 389 26.31 -19.81 -9.10
CA ALA A 389 26.88 -18.48 -9.22
C ALA A 389 28.16 -18.29 -8.35
N PRO A 390 29.13 -17.45 -8.78
CA PRO A 390 29.09 -16.66 -10.00
C PRO A 390 29.33 -17.52 -11.26
N VAL A 391 28.46 -17.42 -12.25
CA VAL A 391 28.59 -18.20 -13.50
C VAL A 391 28.04 -17.42 -14.68
N LYS A 392 28.65 -17.62 -15.85
CA LYS A 392 28.24 -17.04 -17.12
C LYS A 392 27.98 -18.14 -18.15
N VAL A 393 26.84 -18.04 -18.82
CA VAL A 393 26.49 -18.85 -19.99
C VAL A 393 26.46 -17.92 -21.20
N GLY A 394 27.29 -18.19 -22.21
CA GLY A 394 27.43 -17.34 -23.39
C GLY A 394 26.16 -17.32 -24.27
N ASP A 395 26.15 -16.37 -25.20
CA ASP A 395 25.04 -16.22 -26.16
C ASP A 395 24.92 -17.50 -27.03
N GLY A 396 23.69 -17.90 -27.31
CA GLY A 396 23.42 -19.10 -28.13
C GLY A 396 23.85 -20.43 -27.48
N ALA A 397 24.44 -20.42 -26.31
CA ALA A 397 24.93 -21.65 -25.67
C ALA A 397 23.77 -22.56 -25.21
N TYR A 398 24.03 -23.87 -25.22
CA TYR A 398 23.13 -24.90 -24.74
C TYR A 398 23.65 -25.55 -23.48
N VAL A 399 22.81 -25.66 -22.46
CA VAL A 399 23.08 -26.47 -21.27
C VAL A 399 22.20 -27.71 -21.29
N GLY A 400 22.80 -28.90 -21.27
CA GLY A 400 22.07 -30.14 -21.25
C GLY A 400 21.25 -30.33 -19.97
N ALA A 401 20.05 -30.86 -20.07
CA ALA A 401 19.15 -31.08 -18.93
C ALA A 401 19.84 -31.89 -17.81
N GLY A 402 19.54 -31.53 -16.54
CA GLY A 402 20.12 -32.16 -15.35
C GLY A 402 21.58 -31.78 -15.06
N SER A 403 22.13 -30.76 -15.71
CA SER A 403 23.50 -30.32 -15.53
C SER A 403 23.67 -29.40 -14.32
N VAL A 404 24.82 -29.52 -13.62
CA VAL A 404 25.27 -28.57 -12.59
C VAL A 404 26.45 -27.77 -13.16
N ILE A 405 26.18 -26.52 -13.50
CA ILE A 405 27.16 -25.63 -14.16
C ILE A 405 27.84 -24.78 -13.11
N THR A 406 29.15 -24.94 -12.99
CA THR A 406 30.02 -24.23 -12.01
C THR A 406 31.12 -23.39 -12.68
N GLN A 407 31.23 -23.44 -14.00
CA GLN A 407 32.22 -22.70 -14.78
C GLN A 407 31.54 -22.01 -15.96
N GLU A 408 32.23 -21.04 -16.54
CA GLU A 408 31.76 -20.33 -17.73
C GLU A 408 31.52 -21.28 -18.90
N VAL A 409 30.39 -21.09 -19.57
CA VAL A 409 30.05 -21.78 -20.84
C VAL A 409 30.23 -20.78 -21.98
N SER A 410 31.10 -21.09 -22.94
CA SER A 410 31.34 -20.23 -24.09
C SER A 410 30.10 -20.08 -24.98
N ALA A 411 30.03 -19.01 -25.74
CA ALA A 411 28.98 -18.80 -26.73
C ALA A 411 28.89 -19.98 -27.71
N ASP A 412 27.67 -20.29 -28.16
CA ASP A 412 27.36 -21.36 -29.15
C ASP A 412 27.87 -22.76 -28.76
N SER A 413 28.18 -22.99 -27.49
CA SER A 413 28.70 -24.27 -27.01
C SER A 413 27.64 -25.11 -26.33
N LEU A 414 27.81 -26.44 -26.32
CA LEU A 414 27.02 -27.38 -25.50
C LEU A 414 27.80 -27.74 -24.24
N ALA A 415 27.26 -27.39 -23.08
CA ALA A 415 27.75 -27.86 -21.77
C ALA A 415 26.85 -28.96 -21.21
N VAL A 416 27.44 -30.05 -20.78
CA VAL A 416 26.73 -31.18 -20.15
C VAL A 416 27.53 -31.67 -18.95
N VAL A 417 26.94 -31.62 -17.76
CA VAL A 417 27.56 -32.08 -16.51
C VAL A 417 26.57 -33.00 -15.78
N ARG A 418 26.61 -34.27 -16.12
CA ARG A 418 25.78 -35.33 -15.51
C ARG A 418 26.46 -36.69 -15.62
N ALA A 419 26.11 -37.63 -14.72
CA ALA A 419 26.61 -38.97 -14.74
C ALA A 419 26.17 -39.73 -16.01
N GLN A 420 26.99 -40.72 -16.45
CA GLN A 420 26.59 -41.61 -17.52
C GLN A 420 25.46 -42.51 -17.05
N GLN A 421 24.45 -42.70 -17.92
CA GLN A 421 23.34 -43.59 -17.64
C GLN A 421 23.85 -45.03 -17.58
N THR A 422 23.43 -45.76 -16.54
CA THR A 422 23.66 -47.21 -16.40
C THR A 422 22.34 -47.91 -16.20
N GLU A 423 22.24 -49.12 -16.76
CA GLU A 423 21.08 -50.01 -16.59
C GLU A 423 21.46 -51.30 -15.90
N ASN A 424 20.57 -51.80 -15.08
CA ASN A 424 20.65 -53.13 -14.47
C ASN A 424 19.37 -53.93 -14.84
N PRO A 425 19.37 -54.65 -15.96
CA PRO A 425 18.20 -55.37 -16.43
C PRO A 425 17.70 -56.41 -15.41
N GLY A 426 16.39 -56.46 -15.23
CA GLY A 426 15.73 -57.37 -14.28
C GLY A 426 15.80 -56.97 -12.80
N TRP A 427 16.55 -55.88 -12.42
CA TRP A 427 16.64 -55.43 -11.03
C TRP A 427 15.29 -55.15 -10.40
N ALA A 428 14.42 -54.42 -11.11
CA ALA A 428 13.12 -54.01 -10.59
C ALA A 428 12.17 -55.19 -10.35
N GLU A 429 12.22 -56.21 -11.18
CA GLU A 429 11.44 -57.44 -11.02
C GLU A 429 11.91 -58.22 -9.77
N LYS A 430 13.22 -58.44 -9.64
CA LYS A 430 13.82 -59.08 -8.44
C LYS A 430 13.46 -58.30 -7.18
N PHE A 431 13.56 -57.00 -7.21
CA PHE A 431 13.20 -56.14 -6.08
C PHE A 431 11.75 -56.30 -5.66
N ARG A 432 10.79 -56.22 -6.62
CA ARG A 432 9.36 -56.38 -6.35
C ARG A 432 9.04 -57.75 -5.80
N THR A 433 9.63 -58.83 -6.35
CA THR A 433 9.43 -60.22 -5.90
C THR A 433 9.89 -60.35 -4.48
N ARG A 434 11.11 -59.89 -4.15
CA ARG A 434 11.64 -59.90 -2.78
C ARG A 434 10.72 -59.16 -1.83
N LYS A 435 10.29 -57.95 -2.18
CA LYS A 435 9.42 -57.12 -1.30
C LYS A 435 8.02 -57.74 -1.10
N LYS A 436 7.47 -58.41 -2.09
CA LYS A 436 6.23 -59.19 -1.93
C LYS A 436 6.39 -60.35 -0.96
N ALA A 437 7.50 -61.11 -1.07
CA ALA A 437 7.79 -62.20 -0.17
C ALA A 437 8.01 -61.72 1.28
N GLU A 438 8.80 -60.64 1.49
CA GLU A 438 8.99 -60.01 2.79
C GLU A 438 7.66 -59.51 3.42
N LYS A 439 6.75 -58.98 2.61
CA LYS A 439 5.43 -58.53 3.08
C LYS A 439 4.55 -59.71 3.47
N ALA A 440 4.53 -60.77 2.68
CA ALA A 440 3.79 -61.98 2.98
C ALA A 440 4.29 -62.65 4.27
N ALA A 441 5.61 -62.72 4.48
CA ALA A 441 6.21 -63.27 5.70
C ALA A 441 5.91 -62.48 6.97
N LYS A 442 5.60 -61.17 6.83
CA LYS A 442 5.23 -60.27 7.96
C LYS A 442 3.73 -60.24 8.27
N GLY A 443 2.89 -60.99 7.55
CA GLY A 443 1.46 -61.13 7.81
C GLY A 443 0.64 -59.83 7.56
N LYS A 444 1.14 -58.94 6.73
CA LYS A 444 0.48 -57.69 6.37
C LYS A 444 0.14 -57.63 4.88
#